data_702dddfe3033a4463ff9cd7c3e4838ac
#
_entry.id   702dddfe3033a4463ff9cd7c3e4838ac
#
_cell.length_a   1.000
_cell.length_b   1.000
_cell.length_c   1.000
_cell.angle_alpha   90.00
_cell.angle_beta   90.00
_cell.angle_gamma   90.00
#
_symmetry.space_group_name_H-M   'P 1'
#
loop_
_entity.id
_entity.type
_entity.pdbx_description
1 polymer ?
#
loop_
_entity_poly.entity_id
_entity_poly.type
_entity_poly.pdbx_seq_one_letter_code
_entity_poly.pdbx_strand_id
1 'polypeptide(L)'
;SNVSHDFRSPLTSIKGYVEAMLDGTIPVEMQEKYLNIILFETERLNKLTKSLLELNKFGSHGVMLDVTDFDINQTIKTTLLTFEGICANKHIRFNLILSGEQLFVTADFSKIQQVLYNLIDNAIKFSHPDSTITIETTEKNDKVFVSVKDTGIGIPKDSLKKIWERFYKTDLSRGKDKRGTGLGLSIVKEIIQAHGENINCISTEGVGTEFIFTLPIAKDKE
;
A
#
# COMPACT_ATOMS: atom_id res chain seq x y z
N SER A 1 -0.15 14.69 -17.58
CA SER A 1 -0.95 13.82 -16.72
C SER A 1 -0.32 12.43 -16.68
N ASN A 2 0.08 11.99 -15.51
CA ASN A 2 0.82 10.74 -15.29
C ASN A 2 0.00 9.49 -15.63
N VAL A 3 -1.34 9.55 -15.57
CA VAL A 3 -2.26 8.43 -15.81
C VAL A 3 -2.07 7.80 -17.18
N SER A 4 -2.17 8.62 -18.24
CA SER A 4 -2.05 8.14 -19.63
C SER A 4 -0.67 7.52 -19.90
N HIS A 5 0.38 8.03 -19.28
CA HIS A 5 1.73 7.50 -19.40
C HIS A 5 1.85 6.13 -18.71
N ASP A 6 1.28 5.97 -17.49
CA ASP A 6 1.37 4.76 -16.70
C ASP A 6 0.56 3.59 -17.31
N PHE A 7 -0.46 3.89 -18.13
CA PHE A 7 -1.15 2.90 -18.95
C PHE A 7 -0.44 2.63 -20.28
N ARG A 8 0.09 3.67 -20.94
CA ARG A 8 0.71 3.53 -22.27
C ARG A 8 1.99 2.71 -22.22
N SER A 9 2.83 2.91 -21.20
CA SER A 9 4.12 2.22 -21.06
C SER A 9 3.97 0.69 -21.07
N PRO A 10 3.18 0.05 -20.16
CA PRO A 10 2.98 -1.39 -20.20
C PRO A 10 2.31 -1.89 -21.49
N LEU A 11 1.34 -1.16 -22.03
CA LEU A 11 0.69 -1.53 -23.29
C LEU A 11 1.67 -1.55 -24.46
N THR A 12 2.58 -0.55 -24.53
CA THR A 12 3.62 -0.49 -25.56
C THR A 12 4.59 -1.67 -25.42
N SER A 13 4.99 -2.03 -24.19
CA SER A 13 5.86 -3.18 -23.95
C SER A 13 5.20 -4.50 -24.35
N ILE A 14 3.94 -4.73 -23.94
CA ILE A 14 3.15 -5.92 -24.28
C ILE A 14 3.07 -6.03 -25.81
N LYS A 15 2.60 -4.96 -26.47
CA LYS A 15 2.45 -4.95 -27.93
C LYS A 15 3.78 -5.24 -28.63
N GLY A 16 4.86 -4.55 -28.25
CA GLY A 16 6.16 -4.72 -28.89
C GLY A 16 6.74 -6.14 -28.77
N TYR A 17 6.59 -6.77 -27.61
CA TYR A 17 7.05 -8.17 -27.45
C TYR A 17 6.18 -9.15 -28.21
N VAL A 18 4.87 -8.96 -28.27
CA VAL A 18 3.97 -9.80 -29.08
C VAL A 18 4.30 -9.66 -30.57
N GLU A 19 4.50 -8.45 -31.08
CA GLU A 19 4.88 -8.20 -32.48
C GLU A 19 6.23 -8.85 -32.81
N ALA A 20 7.24 -8.72 -31.92
CA ALA A 20 8.56 -9.32 -32.10
C ALA A 20 8.56 -10.87 -32.02
N MET A 21 7.59 -11.48 -31.36
CA MET A 21 7.37 -12.94 -31.41
C MET A 21 6.72 -13.36 -32.72
N LEU A 22 5.74 -12.58 -33.18
CA LEU A 22 5.00 -12.90 -34.43
C LEU A 22 5.85 -12.77 -35.67
N ASP A 23 6.77 -11.80 -35.73
CA ASP A 23 7.67 -11.57 -36.84
C ASP A 23 8.97 -12.39 -36.78
N GLY A 24 9.15 -13.19 -35.71
CA GLY A 24 10.31 -14.06 -35.52
C GLY A 24 11.58 -13.34 -35.02
N THR A 25 11.50 -12.05 -34.69
CA THR A 25 12.62 -11.30 -34.10
C THR A 25 13.03 -11.89 -32.73
N ILE A 26 12.06 -12.42 -31.97
CA ILE A 26 12.33 -13.15 -30.73
C ILE A 26 12.35 -14.66 -31.06
N PRO A 27 13.50 -15.34 -30.94
CA PRO A 27 13.60 -16.78 -31.14
C PRO A 27 12.73 -17.57 -30.17
N VAL A 28 12.29 -18.77 -30.59
CA VAL A 28 11.40 -19.62 -29.77
C VAL A 28 11.99 -19.93 -28.40
N GLU A 29 13.29 -20.11 -28.30
CA GLU A 29 14.01 -20.42 -27.06
C GLU A 29 13.96 -19.27 -26.05
N MET A 30 13.69 -18.04 -26.50
CA MET A 30 13.59 -16.86 -25.65
C MET A 30 12.15 -16.46 -25.35
N GLN A 31 11.15 -17.05 -25.97
CA GLN A 31 9.75 -16.66 -25.85
C GLN A 31 9.24 -16.73 -24.42
N GLU A 32 9.61 -17.76 -23.65
CA GLU A 32 9.20 -17.90 -22.24
C GLU A 32 9.58 -16.67 -21.40
N LYS A 33 10.80 -16.16 -21.60
CA LYS A 33 11.25 -14.95 -20.89
C LYS A 33 10.35 -13.74 -21.20
N TYR A 34 10.02 -13.53 -22.47
CA TYR A 34 9.22 -12.37 -22.88
C TYR A 34 7.74 -12.55 -22.57
N LEU A 35 7.22 -13.77 -22.60
CA LEU A 35 5.87 -14.10 -22.13
C LEU A 35 5.72 -13.77 -20.63
N ASN A 36 6.73 -14.06 -19.80
CA ASN A 36 6.73 -13.69 -18.40
C ASN A 36 6.73 -12.15 -18.20
N ILE A 37 7.40 -11.39 -19.07
CA ILE A 37 7.34 -9.92 -19.04
C ILE A 37 5.94 -9.43 -19.43
N ILE A 38 5.33 -10.01 -20.46
CA ILE A 38 3.96 -9.69 -20.89
C ILE A 38 2.96 -9.95 -19.76
N LEU A 39 3.06 -11.12 -19.12
CA LEU A 39 2.23 -11.48 -17.98
C LEU A 39 2.37 -10.46 -16.85
N PHE A 40 3.59 -10.10 -16.50
CA PHE A 40 3.91 -9.11 -15.50
C PHE A 40 3.26 -7.74 -15.80
N GLU A 41 3.39 -7.23 -17.02
CA GLU A 41 2.80 -5.93 -17.40
C GLU A 41 1.27 -5.99 -17.46
N THR A 42 0.70 -7.14 -17.80
CA THR A 42 -0.75 -7.38 -17.77
C THR A 42 -1.29 -7.35 -16.33
N GLU A 43 -0.63 -8.00 -15.38
CA GLU A 43 -0.97 -7.96 -13.95
C GLU A 43 -0.88 -6.54 -13.40
N ARG A 44 0.15 -5.79 -13.81
CA ARG A 44 0.31 -4.38 -13.43
C ARG A 44 -0.85 -3.52 -13.94
N LEU A 45 -1.28 -3.69 -15.19
CA LEU A 45 -2.45 -3.01 -15.76
C LEU A 45 -3.72 -3.35 -15.00
N ASN A 46 -3.91 -4.60 -14.66
CA ASN A 46 -5.08 -5.06 -13.91
C ASN A 46 -5.14 -4.40 -12.53
N LYS A 47 -4.01 -4.34 -11.82
CA LYS A 47 -3.89 -3.64 -10.53
C LYS A 47 -4.19 -2.13 -10.66
N LEU A 48 -3.67 -1.48 -11.71
CA LEU A 48 -3.95 -0.06 -12.01
C LEU A 48 -5.44 0.19 -12.21
N THR A 49 -6.08 -0.62 -13.06
CA THR A 49 -7.51 -0.50 -13.37
C THR A 49 -8.36 -0.68 -12.11
N LYS A 50 -8.09 -1.71 -11.31
CA LYS A 50 -8.80 -1.97 -10.05
C LYS A 50 -8.68 -0.80 -9.08
N SER A 51 -7.48 -0.27 -8.89
CA SER A 51 -7.22 0.87 -8.00
C SER A 51 -7.91 2.15 -8.47
N LEU A 52 -7.97 2.39 -9.79
CA LEU A 52 -8.70 3.54 -10.35
C LEU A 52 -10.21 3.43 -10.15
N LEU A 53 -10.77 2.24 -10.37
CA LEU A 53 -12.20 2.01 -10.13
C LEU A 53 -12.55 2.21 -8.66
N GLU A 54 -11.70 1.80 -7.74
CA GLU A 54 -11.87 2.05 -6.31
C GLU A 54 -11.85 3.56 -6.01
N LEU A 55 -10.84 4.29 -6.50
CA LEU A 55 -10.74 5.73 -6.28
C LEU A 55 -11.91 6.52 -6.86
N ASN A 56 -12.47 6.09 -7.98
CA ASN A 56 -13.65 6.74 -8.57
C ASN A 56 -14.90 6.56 -7.69
N LYS A 57 -15.03 5.45 -6.97
CA LYS A 57 -16.12 5.25 -6.01
C LYS A 57 -16.09 6.27 -4.86
N PHE A 58 -14.89 6.71 -4.44
CA PHE A 58 -14.75 7.74 -3.41
C PHE A 58 -15.16 9.15 -3.88
N GLY A 59 -15.08 9.44 -5.20
CA GLY A 59 -15.30 10.79 -5.75
C GLY A 59 -16.73 11.14 -6.14
N SER A 60 -17.62 10.19 -6.37
CA SER A 60 -18.88 10.49 -7.06
C SER A 60 -20.15 10.50 -6.19
N HIS A 61 -20.20 9.84 -5.04
CA HIS A 61 -21.44 9.75 -4.23
C HIS A 61 -21.22 9.53 -2.72
N GLY A 62 -20.05 9.80 -2.16
CA GLY A 62 -19.73 9.41 -0.79
C GLY A 62 -19.66 7.88 -0.64
N VAL A 63 -18.59 7.35 -0.11
CA VAL A 63 -18.50 5.91 0.13
C VAL A 63 -19.49 5.53 1.22
N MET A 64 -20.45 4.67 0.92
CA MET A 64 -21.19 3.96 1.96
C MET A 64 -20.21 3.00 2.63
N LEU A 65 -19.81 3.33 3.87
CA LEU A 65 -19.01 2.46 4.71
C LEU A 65 -19.90 1.43 5.39
N ASP A 66 -19.46 0.19 5.39
CA ASP A 66 -20.07 -0.88 6.21
C ASP A 66 -19.37 -0.92 7.58
N VAL A 67 -19.81 -0.01 8.45
CA VAL A 67 -19.17 0.22 9.75
C VAL A 67 -19.60 -0.83 10.76
N THR A 68 -18.62 -1.52 11.34
CA THR A 68 -18.79 -2.56 12.37
C THR A 68 -17.73 -2.41 13.45
N ASP A 69 -17.98 -3.02 14.61
CA ASP A 69 -16.99 -3.11 15.69
C ASP A 69 -16.12 -4.36 15.48
N PHE A 70 -14.80 -4.19 15.48
CA PHE A 70 -13.85 -5.30 15.36
C PHE A 70 -12.52 -5.02 16.09
N ASP A 71 -11.81 -6.09 16.41
CA ASP A 71 -10.50 -6.02 17.06
C ASP A 71 -9.40 -5.65 16.05
N ILE A 72 -8.86 -4.42 16.18
CA ILE A 72 -7.78 -3.92 15.31
C ILE A 72 -6.46 -4.68 15.54
N ASN A 73 -6.17 -5.09 16.78
CA ASN A 73 -4.98 -5.86 17.09
C ASN A 73 -4.97 -7.22 16.36
N GLN A 74 -6.13 -7.90 16.36
CA GLN A 74 -6.29 -9.15 15.63
C GLN A 74 -6.21 -8.93 14.11
N THR A 75 -6.80 -7.84 13.61
CA THR A 75 -6.76 -7.49 12.18
C THR A 75 -5.32 -7.24 11.71
N ILE A 76 -4.50 -6.54 12.51
CA ILE A 76 -3.07 -6.34 12.25
C ILE A 76 -2.36 -7.70 12.17
N LYS A 77 -2.50 -8.56 13.20
CA LYS A 77 -1.86 -9.88 13.24
C LYS A 77 -2.22 -10.72 12.01
N THR A 78 -3.50 -10.76 11.64
CA THR A 78 -3.98 -11.53 10.47
C THR A 78 -3.45 -10.96 9.16
N THR A 79 -3.38 -9.64 9.03
CA THR A 79 -2.84 -9.00 7.83
C THR A 79 -1.35 -9.31 7.66
N LEU A 80 -0.58 -9.36 8.74
CA LEU A 80 0.86 -9.68 8.69
C LEU A 80 1.15 -11.09 8.18
N LEU A 81 0.26 -12.06 8.43
CA LEU A 81 0.42 -13.42 7.90
C LEU A 81 0.51 -13.45 6.37
N THR A 82 -0.14 -12.51 5.68
CA THR A 82 -0.10 -12.44 4.21
C THR A 82 1.29 -12.05 3.67
N PHE A 83 2.17 -11.51 4.52
CA PHE A 83 3.50 -11.05 4.14
C PHE A 83 4.65 -11.97 4.60
N GLU A 84 4.36 -13.08 5.29
CA GLU A 84 5.39 -13.99 5.84
C GLU A 84 6.42 -14.42 4.79
N GLY A 85 5.98 -14.85 3.60
CA GLY A 85 6.87 -15.31 2.54
C GLY A 85 7.81 -14.22 2.02
N ILE A 86 7.30 -13.00 1.84
CA ILE A 86 8.11 -11.87 1.35
C ILE A 86 9.09 -11.42 2.42
N CYS A 87 8.65 -11.40 3.68
CA CYS A 87 9.48 -11.00 4.81
C CYS A 87 10.59 -12.02 5.07
N ALA A 88 10.30 -13.31 4.96
CA ALA A 88 11.32 -14.36 5.07
C ALA A 88 12.43 -14.18 4.03
N ASN A 89 12.07 -13.89 2.77
CA ASN A 89 13.02 -13.68 1.68
C ASN A 89 13.90 -12.42 1.85
N LYS A 90 13.38 -11.38 2.51
CA LYS A 90 14.10 -10.12 2.78
C LYS A 90 14.71 -10.07 4.17
N HIS A 91 14.51 -11.09 5.01
CA HIS A 91 14.87 -11.13 6.42
C HIS A 91 14.30 -9.95 7.22
N ILE A 92 13.08 -9.48 6.87
CA ILE A 92 12.39 -8.42 7.58
C ILE A 92 11.63 -9.04 8.76
N ARG A 93 11.73 -8.41 9.93
CA ARG A 93 11.01 -8.80 11.14
C ARG A 93 9.94 -7.76 11.48
N PHE A 94 8.85 -8.22 12.09
CA PHE A 94 7.85 -7.34 12.67
C PHE A 94 8.01 -7.25 14.17
N ASN A 95 7.98 -6.01 14.70
CA ASN A 95 7.90 -5.72 16.12
C ASN A 95 6.49 -5.15 16.40
N LEU A 96 5.70 -5.82 17.22
CA LEU A 96 4.34 -5.43 17.57
C LEU A 96 4.31 -4.86 18.98
N ILE A 97 3.87 -3.59 19.11
CA ILE A 97 3.64 -2.88 20.38
C ILE A 97 2.16 -2.55 20.42
N LEU A 98 1.34 -3.50 20.91
CA LEU A 98 -0.10 -3.40 20.86
C LEU A 98 -0.67 -3.04 22.23
N SER A 99 -1.62 -2.09 22.24
CA SER A 99 -2.34 -1.70 23.46
C SER A 99 -3.36 -2.76 23.83
N GLY A 100 -3.14 -3.41 24.98
CA GLY A 100 -4.02 -4.47 25.46
C GLY A 100 -3.95 -5.78 24.66
N GLU A 101 -4.71 -6.76 25.11
CA GLU A 101 -4.85 -8.04 24.42
C GLU A 101 -5.78 -7.91 23.20
N GLN A 102 -6.87 -7.17 23.36
CA GLN A 102 -7.85 -6.80 22.33
C GLN A 102 -8.05 -5.29 22.36
N LEU A 103 -8.30 -4.70 21.19
CA LEU A 103 -8.58 -3.27 21.03
C LEU A 103 -9.65 -3.08 19.96
N PHE A 104 -10.90 -2.81 20.39
CA PHE A 104 -12.02 -2.70 19.49
C PHE A 104 -12.16 -1.28 18.90
N VAL A 105 -12.39 -1.21 17.61
CA VAL A 105 -12.61 0.03 16.84
C VAL A 105 -13.91 -0.08 16.06
N THR A 106 -14.55 1.07 15.80
CA THR A 106 -15.76 1.18 14.97
C THR A 106 -15.40 1.73 13.60
N ALA A 107 -15.34 0.85 12.58
CA ALA A 107 -14.92 1.22 11.22
C ALA A 107 -15.40 0.18 10.19
N ASP A 108 -15.17 0.45 8.90
CA ASP A 108 -15.35 -0.55 7.84
C ASP A 108 -14.14 -1.51 7.85
N PHE A 109 -14.36 -2.73 8.30
CA PHE A 109 -13.33 -3.76 8.42
C PHE A 109 -12.54 -3.97 7.13
N SER A 110 -13.24 -4.10 5.99
CA SER A 110 -12.59 -4.39 4.70
C SER A 110 -11.70 -3.24 4.24
N LYS A 111 -12.14 -2.01 4.48
CA LYS A 111 -11.41 -0.79 4.14
C LYS A 111 -10.20 -0.58 5.05
N ILE A 112 -10.33 -0.83 6.35
CA ILE A 112 -9.20 -0.73 7.28
C ILE A 112 -8.18 -1.84 7.02
N GLN A 113 -8.61 -3.07 6.70
CA GLN A 113 -7.69 -4.12 6.26
C GLN A 113 -6.91 -3.69 5.00
N GLN A 114 -7.54 -3.01 4.04
CA GLN A 114 -6.88 -2.45 2.87
C GLN A 114 -5.88 -1.34 3.22
N VAL A 115 -6.18 -0.48 4.19
CA VAL A 115 -5.25 0.53 4.71
C VAL A 115 -4.01 -0.14 5.27
N LEU A 116 -4.19 -1.10 6.19
CA LEU A 116 -3.08 -1.86 6.78
C LEU A 116 -2.23 -2.54 5.72
N TYR A 117 -2.87 -3.25 4.77
CA TYR A 117 -2.15 -3.90 3.69
C TYR A 117 -1.28 -2.92 2.89
N ASN A 118 -1.82 -1.77 2.48
CA ASN A 118 -1.08 -0.78 1.70
C ASN A 118 0.08 -0.16 2.47
N LEU A 119 -0.09 0.13 3.76
CA LEU A 119 0.97 0.70 4.60
C LEU A 119 2.07 -0.32 4.89
N ILE A 120 1.72 -1.57 5.19
CA ILE A 120 2.67 -2.65 5.46
C ILE A 120 3.42 -3.03 4.17
N ASP A 121 2.73 -3.14 3.03
CA ASP A 121 3.36 -3.40 1.72
C ASP A 121 4.39 -2.31 1.37
N ASN A 122 4.07 -1.04 1.61
CA ASN A 122 5.00 0.06 1.43
C ASN A 122 6.20 -0.05 2.39
N ALA A 123 5.97 -0.32 3.66
CA ALA A 123 7.04 -0.49 4.64
C ALA A 123 8.00 -1.61 4.22
N ILE A 124 7.49 -2.76 3.77
CA ILE A 124 8.31 -3.89 3.28
C ILE A 124 9.09 -3.53 2.00
N LYS A 125 8.46 -2.81 1.07
CA LYS A 125 9.08 -2.44 -0.21
C LYS A 125 10.25 -1.50 -0.04
N PHE A 126 10.11 -0.53 0.85
CA PHE A 126 11.10 0.54 1.01
C PHE A 126 12.07 0.30 2.15
N SER A 127 11.86 -0.73 2.96
CA SER A 127 12.82 -1.19 3.97
C SER A 127 14.07 -1.81 3.35
N HIS A 128 15.15 -1.77 4.10
CA HIS A 128 16.38 -2.51 3.79
C HIS A 128 16.22 -3.98 4.18
N PRO A 129 16.98 -4.91 3.57
CA PRO A 129 17.11 -6.28 4.10
C PRO A 129 17.56 -6.26 5.56
N ASP A 130 17.23 -7.32 6.29
CA ASP A 130 17.61 -7.51 7.71
C ASP A 130 17.08 -6.44 8.67
N SER A 131 16.05 -5.69 8.26
CA SER A 131 15.45 -4.60 9.04
C SER A 131 14.23 -5.05 9.87
N THR A 132 13.73 -4.13 10.70
CA THR A 132 12.55 -4.34 11.52
C THR A 132 11.49 -3.28 11.18
N ILE A 133 10.25 -3.73 10.96
CA ILE A 133 9.08 -2.86 10.83
C ILE A 133 8.33 -2.92 12.16
N THR A 134 8.08 -1.76 12.77
CA THR A 134 7.33 -1.67 14.02
C THR A 134 5.89 -1.27 13.73
N ILE A 135 4.94 -1.99 14.30
CA ILE A 135 3.52 -1.63 14.25
C ILE A 135 3.06 -1.43 15.69
N GLU A 136 2.47 -0.28 15.94
CA GLU A 136 2.04 0.13 17.27
C GLU A 136 0.58 0.52 17.26
N THR A 137 -0.18 0.12 18.31
CA THR A 137 -1.51 0.63 18.59
C THR A 137 -1.51 1.31 19.95
N THR A 138 -2.07 2.51 20.02
CA THR A 138 -2.18 3.29 21.24
C THR A 138 -3.59 3.86 21.37
N GLU A 139 -4.17 3.75 22.55
CA GLU A 139 -5.45 4.36 22.87
C GLU A 139 -5.25 5.73 23.53
N LYS A 140 -5.90 6.77 23.02
CA LYS A 140 -5.86 8.12 23.58
C LYS A 140 -7.06 8.94 23.15
N ASN A 141 -7.75 9.60 24.11
CA ASN A 141 -8.86 10.54 23.85
C ASN A 141 -9.97 9.92 22.97
N ASP A 142 -10.48 8.75 23.35
CA ASP A 142 -11.53 7.99 22.63
C ASP A 142 -11.18 7.62 21.19
N LYS A 143 -9.89 7.62 20.87
CA LYS A 143 -9.37 7.19 19.57
C LYS A 143 -8.26 6.17 19.72
N VAL A 144 -8.16 5.30 18.73
CA VAL A 144 -7.05 4.41 18.54
C VAL A 144 -6.12 4.99 17.49
N PHE A 145 -4.86 5.12 17.83
CA PHE A 145 -3.78 5.48 16.90
C PHE A 145 -3.10 4.20 16.46
N VAL A 146 -2.99 4.01 15.15
CA VAL A 146 -2.26 2.90 14.56
C VAL A 146 -1.06 3.45 13.80
N SER A 147 0.14 3.03 14.19
CA SER A 147 1.40 3.42 13.57
C SER A 147 2.02 2.24 12.83
N VAL A 148 2.54 2.50 11.63
CA VAL A 148 3.38 1.57 10.86
C VAL A 148 4.68 2.29 10.56
N LYS A 149 5.79 1.82 11.13
CA LYS A 149 7.11 2.46 11.08
C LYS A 149 8.14 1.53 10.48
N ASP A 150 8.85 2.00 9.47
CA ASP A 150 9.99 1.35 8.85
C ASP A 150 11.30 2.13 9.09
N THR A 151 12.43 1.46 8.90
CA THR A 151 13.78 2.02 8.92
C THR A 151 14.40 2.00 7.52
N GLY A 152 13.59 2.28 6.50
CA GLY A 152 13.98 2.20 5.11
C GLY A 152 14.58 3.49 4.55
N ILE A 153 14.38 3.70 3.25
CA ILE A 153 14.96 4.84 2.52
C ILE A 153 14.41 6.20 2.93
N GLY A 154 13.28 6.23 3.63
CA GLY A 154 12.59 7.47 3.96
C GLY A 154 12.02 8.21 2.75
N ILE A 155 11.45 9.39 3.01
CA ILE A 155 10.80 10.24 2.01
C ILE A 155 11.45 11.63 2.06
N PRO A 156 11.90 12.18 0.92
CA PRO A 156 12.41 13.55 0.83
C PRO A 156 11.37 14.57 1.32
N LYS A 157 11.83 15.60 2.02
CA LYS A 157 10.96 16.63 2.63
C LYS A 157 10.00 17.26 1.63
N ASP A 158 10.47 17.55 0.40
CA ASP A 158 9.67 18.16 -0.66
C ASP A 158 8.60 17.24 -1.24
N SER A 159 8.70 15.95 -0.96
CA SER A 159 7.77 14.92 -1.39
C SER A 159 6.67 14.63 -0.36
N LEU A 160 6.85 14.96 0.92
CA LEU A 160 5.92 14.60 2.01
C LEU A 160 4.48 15.07 1.77
N LYS A 161 4.28 16.23 1.14
CA LYS A 161 2.94 16.71 0.80
C LYS A 161 2.37 16.01 -0.45
N LYS A 162 3.23 15.56 -1.36
CA LYS A 162 2.86 14.99 -2.66
C LYS A 162 2.60 13.49 -2.63
N ILE A 163 3.10 12.77 -1.62
CA ILE A 163 2.92 11.30 -1.52
C ILE A 163 1.44 10.87 -1.49
N TRP A 164 0.54 11.77 -1.16
CA TRP A 164 -0.92 11.55 -1.13
C TRP A 164 -1.60 11.78 -2.48
N GLU A 165 -0.87 12.34 -3.45
CA GLU A 165 -1.39 12.56 -4.81
C GLU A 165 -1.43 11.24 -5.59
N ARG A 166 -2.44 11.11 -6.43
CA ARG A 166 -2.61 9.93 -7.30
C ARG A 166 -1.44 9.83 -8.28
N PHE A 167 -0.87 8.64 -8.45
CA PHE A 167 0.27 8.33 -9.34
C PHE A 167 1.59 8.99 -8.95
N TYR A 168 1.65 9.61 -7.78
CA TYR A 168 2.91 10.20 -7.32
C TYR A 168 3.88 9.12 -6.87
N LYS A 169 5.13 9.24 -7.30
CA LYS A 169 6.27 8.44 -6.84
C LYS A 169 7.48 9.33 -6.70
N THR A 170 8.22 9.18 -5.62
CA THR A 170 9.53 9.83 -5.47
C THR A 170 10.54 9.21 -6.45
N ASP A 171 11.61 9.93 -6.81
CA ASP A 171 12.64 9.38 -7.69
C ASP A 171 13.33 8.15 -7.05
N LEU A 172 13.53 8.17 -5.73
CA LEU A 172 14.04 7.05 -4.96
C LEU A 172 13.11 5.83 -5.02
N SER A 173 11.80 6.05 -4.98
CA SER A 173 10.82 4.96 -5.05
C SER A 173 10.69 4.36 -6.46
N ARG A 174 10.91 5.16 -7.51
CA ARG A 174 10.89 4.68 -8.90
C ARG A 174 11.94 3.61 -9.18
N GLY A 175 13.11 3.72 -8.53
CA GLY A 175 14.18 2.73 -8.64
C GLY A 175 13.88 1.42 -7.92
N LYS A 176 13.24 1.45 -6.75
CA LYS A 176 12.96 0.27 -5.90
C LYS A 176 11.61 -0.40 -6.19
N ASP A 177 10.58 0.38 -6.51
CA ASP A 177 9.23 -0.13 -6.78
C ASP A 177 8.81 0.09 -8.22
N LYS A 178 9.35 -0.71 -9.13
CA LYS A 178 8.93 -0.75 -10.54
C LYS A 178 7.47 -1.23 -10.70
N ARG A 179 6.92 -1.95 -9.71
CA ARG A 179 5.57 -2.55 -9.72
C ARG A 179 4.51 -1.65 -9.09
N GLY A 180 4.91 -0.64 -8.32
CA GLY A 180 3.99 0.26 -7.65
C GLY A 180 3.17 1.10 -8.63
N THR A 181 1.92 1.31 -8.32
CA THR A 181 1.00 2.12 -9.13
C THR A 181 1.01 3.60 -8.76
N GLY A 182 1.57 3.95 -7.58
CA GLY A 182 1.47 5.30 -7.02
C GLY A 182 0.06 5.64 -6.53
N LEU A 183 -0.83 4.64 -6.36
CA LEU A 183 -2.21 4.83 -5.92
C LEU A 183 -2.45 4.39 -4.47
N GLY A 184 -1.56 3.58 -3.89
CA GLY A 184 -1.76 2.99 -2.57
C GLY A 184 -1.99 4.03 -1.47
N LEU A 185 -1.15 5.06 -1.37
CA LEU A 185 -1.28 6.09 -0.34
C LEU A 185 -2.47 7.03 -0.58
N SER A 186 -2.84 7.32 -1.82
CA SER A 186 -4.05 8.09 -2.11
C SER A 186 -5.31 7.31 -1.71
N ILE A 187 -5.35 5.99 -1.93
CA ILE A 187 -6.44 5.12 -1.47
C ILE A 187 -6.51 5.12 0.08
N VAL A 188 -5.38 4.97 0.75
CA VAL A 188 -5.29 5.03 2.22
C VAL A 188 -5.89 6.33 2.74
N LYS A 189 -5.48 7.47 2.18
CA LYS A 189 -5.98 8.77 2.57
C LYS A 189 -7.50 8.90 2.38
N GLU A 190 -8.01 8.50 1.22
CA GLU A 190 -9.45 8.54 0.92
C GLU A 190 -10.26 7.66 1.89
N ILE A 191 -9.77 6.45 2.21
CA ILE A 191 -10.43 5.57 3.17
C ILE A 191 -10.49 6.21 4.56
N ILE A 192 -9.37 6.69 5.07
CA ILE A 192 -9.30 7.30 6.42
C ILE A 192 -10.17 8.56 6.49
N GLN A 193 -10.13 9.40 5.46
CA GLN A 193 -10.99 10.59 5.38
C GLN A 193 -12.48 10.25 5.28
N ALA A 194 -12.85 9.18 4.57
CA ALA A 194 -14.23 8.70 4.51
C ALA A 194 -14.76 8.27 5.89
N HIS A 195 -13.88 7.80 6.79
CA HIS A 195 -14.21 7.51 8.20
C HIS A 195 -14.27 8.76 9.09
N GLY A 196 -14.03 9.97 8.54
CA GLY A 196 -13.91 11.21 9.34
C GLY A 196 -12.64 11.27 10.19
N GLU A 197 -11.63 10.45 9.87
CA GLU A 197 -10.40 10.28 10.62
C GLU A 197 -9.18 10.87 9.89
N ASN A 198 -8.02 10.86 10.54
CA ASN A 198 -6.80 11.49 10.05
C ASN A 198 -5.69 10.46 9.82
N ILE A 199 -4.84 10.75 8.83
CA ILE A 199 -3.59 10.05 8.61
C ILE A 199 -2.45 11.06 8.42
N ASN A 200 -1.32 10.79 9.05
CA ASN A 200 -0.10 11.59 8.98
C ASN A 200 1.10 10.73 8.57
N CYS A 201 2.11 11.41 8.05
CA CYS A 201 3.39 10.80 7.69
C CYS A 201 4.52 11.58 8.34
N ILE A 202 5.38 10.89 9.07
CA ILE A 202 6.63 11.41 9.62
C ILE A 202 7.75 10.65 8.94
N SER A 203 8.65 11.34 8.24
CA SER A 203 9.73 10.67 7.54
C SER A 203 10.96 11.53 7.43
N THR A 204 12.11 10.86 7.47
CA THR A 204 13.42 11.46 7.21
C THR A 204 14.14 10.61 6.17
N GLU A 205 14.57 11.24 5.09
CA GLU A 205 15.32 10.57 4.01
C GLU A 205 16.56 9.87 4.57
N GLY A 206 16.77 8.63 4.18
CA GLY A 206 17.86 7.78 4.66
C GLY A 206 17.67 7.18 6.07
N VAL A 207 16.58 7.52 6.79
CA VAL A 207 16.32 7.04 8.14
C VAL A 207 15.12 6.11 8.22
N GLY A 208 13.99 6.49 7.59
CA GLY A 208 12.77 5.68 7.57
C GLY A 208 11.50 6.52 7.53
N THR A 209 10.37 5.83 7.56
CA THR A 209 9.03 6.43 7.47
C THR A 209 8.10 5.85 8.51
N GLU A 210 7.26 6.69 9.07
CA GLU A 210 6.19 6.32 9.99
C GLU A 210 4.87 6.91 9.49
N PHE A 211 3.88 6.05 9.23
CA PHE A 211 2.51 6.43 8.94
C PHE A 211 1.66 6.19 10.18
N ILE A 212 0.88 7.21 10.59
CA ILE A 212 0.03 7.16 11.77
C ILE A 212 -1.39 7.54 11.35
N PHE A 213 -2.36 6.66 11.58
CA PHE A 213 -3.76 6.97 11.36
C PHE A 213 -4.61 6.72 12.61
N THR A 214 -5.77 7.36 12.66
CA THR A 214 -6.70 7.26 13.79
C THR A 214 -7.96 6.48 13.41
N LEU A 215 -8.56 5.83 14.39
CA LEU A 215 -9.87 5.19 14.31
C LEU A 215 -10.66 5.51 15.59
N PRO A 216 -12.00 5.58 15.51
CA PRO A 216 -12.82 5.70 16.72
C PRO A 216 -12.74 4.40 17.52
N ILE A 217 -12.58 4.52 18.85
CA ILE A 217 -12.71 3.36 19.73
C ILE A 217 -14.16 2.89 19.74
N ALA A 218 -14.37 1.57 19.71
CA ALA A 218 -15.71 1.04 19.88
C ALA A 218 -16.23 1.35 21.29
N LYS A 219 -17.39 1.98 21.37
CA LYS A 219 -18.03 2.24 22.67
C LYS A 219 -18.65 0.93 23.14
N ASP A 220 -18.43 0.59 24.42
CA ASP A 220 -19.16 -0.50 25.04
C ASP A 220 -20.65 -0.26 24.83
N LYS A 221 -21.34 -1.25 24.25
CA LYS A 221 -22.79 -1.23 24.21
C LYS A 221 -23.27 -1.48 25.64
N GLU A 222 -23.71 -0.40 26.34
CA GLU A 222 -24.48 -0.53 27.59
C GLU A 222 -25.71 -1.43 27.40
#